data_1b5c0578e36e5a661448681080120163
#
_entry.id   1b5c0578e36e5a661448681080120163
#
_cell.length_a   1.000
_cell.length_b   1.000
_cell.length_c   1.000
_cell.angle_alpha   90.00
_cell.angle_beta   90.00
_cell.angle_gamma   90.00
#
_symmetry.space_group_name_H-M   'P 1'
#
loop_
_entity.id
_entity.type
_entity.pdbx_description
1 polymer ?
#
loop_
_entity_poly.entity_id
_entity_poly.type
_entity_poly.pdbx_seq_one_letter_code
_entity_poly.pdbx_strand_id
1 'polypeptide(L)'
;MRRVILAVTATVAGLVALLSFKTHSPSAERTVATPQQPPSSLPSGERAITGNVADTGYGPVQVQLVVKSTRIVKVNILEQPSSTEHDLQIGQLAFPRLISETLAAQGARIDTVSGATYTSGGYIKSLQSALDNGV
;
A
#
# COMPACT_ATOMS: atom_id res chain seq x y z
N MET A 1 -64.58 10.62 3.62
CA MET A 1 -63.66 10.96 2.56
C MET A 1 -62.49 11.86 3.00
N ARG A 2 -62.70 12.85 3.87
CA ARG A 2 -61.57 13.70 4.35
C ARG A 2 -60.45 12.95 5.10
N ARG A 3 -60.78 11.90 5.82
CA ARG A 3 -59.77 11.11 6.59
C ARG A 3 -58.85 10.25 5.70
N VAL A 4 -59.35 9.83 4.55
CA VAL A 4 -58.55 9.04 3.59
C VAL A 4 -57.57 9.92 2.82
N ILE A 5 -57.97 11.14 2.50
CA ILE A 5 -57.12 12.10 1.81
C ILE A 5 -55.92 12.51 2.68
N LEU A 6 -56.12 12.70 4.00
CA LEU A 6 -55.06 13.02 4.94
C LEU A 6 -54.08 11.86 5.11
N ALA A 7 -54.55 10.62 5.07
CA ALA A 7 -53.66 9.45 5.16
C ALA A 7 -52.80 9.30 3.91
N VAL A 8 -53.35 9.57 2.72
CA VAL A 8 -52.62 9.50 1.46
C VAL A 8 -51.56 10.62 1.35
N THR A 9 -51.87 11.82 1.80
CA THR A 9 -50.91 12.95 1.78
C THR A 9 -49.74 12.73 2.72
N ALA A 10 -50.01 12.13 3.91
CA ALA A 10 -48.95 11.78 4.86
C ALA A 10 -48.00 10.72 4.30
N THR A 11 -48.56 9.71 3.60
CA THR A 11 -47.74 8.65 2.98
C THR A 11 -46.88 9.17 1.83
N VAL A 12 -47.39 10.05 1.00
CA VAL A 12 -46.65 10.67 -0.09
C VAL A 12 -45.55 11.60 0.45
N ALA A 13 -45.85 12.38 1.47
CA ALA A 13 -44.84 13.24 2.12
C ALA A 13 -43.72 12.42 2.76
N GLY A 14 -44.04 11.27 3.39
CA GLY A 14 -43.04 10.35 3.95
C GLY A 14 -42.18 9.71 2.87
N LEU A 15 -42.76 9.33 1.76
CA LEU A 15 -42.00 8.74 0.64
C LEU A 15 -41.06 9.74 -0.04
N VAL A 16 -41.51 10.98 -0.20
CA VAL A 16 -40.66 12.08 -0.74
C VAL A 16 -39.52 12.41 0.22
N ALA A 17 -39.75 12.41 1.52
CA ALA A 17 -38.70 12.60 2.52
C ALA A 17 -37.64 11.47 2.48
N LEU A 18 -38.07 10.22 2.31
CA LEU A 18 -37.15 9.07 2.16
C LEU A 18 -36.33 9.13 0.86
N LEU A 19 -36.91 9.62 -0.22
CA LEU A 19 -36.20 9.82 -1.50
C LEU A 19 -35.21 10.99 -1.43
N SER A 20 -35.51 12.02 -0.65
CA SER A 20 -34.59 13.14 -0.45
C SER A 20 -33.36 12.76 0.39
N PHE A 21 -33.48 11.77 1.28
CA PHE A 21 -32.33 11.25 2.03
C PHE A 21 -31.37 10.44 1.16
N LYS A 22 -31.82 9.92 0.02
CA LYS A 22 -30.99 9.09 -0.86
C LYS A 22 -30.11 9.90 -1.82
N THR A 23 -30.30 11.20 -1.90
CA THR A 23 -29.50 12.09 -2.75
C THR A 23 -28.35 12.78 -2.04
N HIS A 24 -28.19 12.53 -0.75
CA HIS A 24 -26.97 12.89 -0.02
C HIS A 24 -26.10 11.65 0.26
N SER A 25 -25.92 10.82 -0.75
CA SER A 25 -24.65 10.12 -0.85
C SER A 25 -23.65 11.22 -1.18
N PRO A 26 -22.65 11.48 -0.33
CA PRO A 26 -21.49 12.13 -0.84
C PRO A 26 -21.10 11.31 -2.06
N SER A 27 -21.06 11.92 -3.20
CA SER A 27 -20.32 11.38 -4.32
C SER A 27 -19.00 10.96 -3.73
N ALA A 28 -18.86 9.67 -3.44
CA ALA A 28 -17.56 9.10 -3.53
C ALA A 28 -17.20 9.40 -4.98
N GLU A 29 -16.57 10.54 -5.21
CA GLU A 29 -15.68 10.65 -6.33
C GLU A 29 -14.90 9.35 -6.25
N ARG A 30 -15.25 8.43 -7.15
CA ARG A 30 -14.28 7.49 -7.63
C ARG A 30 -13.21 8.38 -8.27
N THR A 31 -12.44 9.01 -7.42
CA THR A 31 -11.06 9.26 -7.73
C THR A 31 -10.59 7.89 -8.17
N VAL A 32 -10.48 7.72 -9.48
CA VAL A 32 -9.65 6.68 -10.06
C VAL A 32 -8.47 6.65 -9.12
N ALA A 33 -8.27 5.53 -8.44
CA ALA A 33 -7.14 5.38 -7.55
C ALA A 33 -5.91 5.58 -8.43
N THR A 34 -5.52 6.82 -8.59
CA THR A 34 -4.14 7.17 -8.81
C THR A 34 -3.43 6.41 -7.71
N PRO A 35 -2.47 5.55 -8.04
CA PRO A 35 -1.70 4.83 -7.02
C PRO A 35 -1.37 5.87 -5.97
N GLN A 36 -1.91 5.69 -4.79
CA GLN A 36 -1.84 6.65 -3.71
C GLN A 36 -0.36 6.77 -3.40
N GLN A 37 0.24 7.76 -4.01
CA GLN A 37 1.59 8.17 -3.73
C GLN A 37 1.59 8.46 -2.23
N PRO A 38 2.32 7.71 -1.43
CA PRO A 38 2.36 7.95 0.00
C PRO A 38 2.72 9.41 0.23
N PRO A 39 2.20 10.06 1.28
CA PRO A 39 2.37 11.49 1.49
C PRO A 39 3.85 11.84 1.44
N SER A 40 4.23 12.49 0.37
CA SER A 40 5.61 12.86 0.07
C SER A 40 5.98 14.12 0.85
N SER A 41 6.01 14.01 2.16
CA SER A 41 6.73 14.97 2.99
C SER A 41 8.09 14.37 3.36
N LEU A 42 8.89 14.05 2.33
CA LEU A 42 10.27 13.70 2.55
C LEU A 42 11.04 14.96 2.94
N PRO A 43 11.98 14.88 3.89
CA PRO A 43 12.89 15.97 4.19
C PRO A 43 13.59 16.48 2.94
N SER A 44 13.87 17.76 2.89
CA SER A 44 14.48 18.41 1.72
C SER A 44 15.74 17.68 1.27
N GLY A 45 15.75 17.22 0.01
CA GLY A 45 16.87 16.50 -0.59
C GLY A 45 16.77 14.98 -0.57
N GLU A 46 15.69 14.42 -0.07
CA GLU A 46 15.40 12.98 -0.15
C GLU A 46 14.43 12.68 -1.30
N ARG A 47 14.61 11.53 -1.95
CA ARG A 47 13.74 11.02 -3.00
C ARG A 47 13.28 9.62 -2.64
N ALA A 48 11.99 9.34 -2.84
CA ALA A 48 11.44 8.00 -2.74
C ALA A 48 11.46 7.32 -4.13
N ILE A 49 12.03 6.14 -4.21
CA ILE A 49 12.09 5.32 -5.43
C ILE A 49 11.42 4.00 -5.12
N THR A 50 10.31 3.73 -5.79
CA THR A 50 9.53 2.50 -5.59
C THR A 50 10.01 1.44 -6.57
N GLY A 51 10.29 0.25 -6.05
CA GLY A 51 10.58 -0.93 -6.84
C GLY A 51 9.31 -1.57 -7.40
N ASN A 52 9.48 -2.43 -8.38
CA ASN A 52 8.37 -3.22 -8.92
C ASN A 52 7.90 -4.25 -7.88
N VAL A 53 6.64 -4.60 -7.94
CA VAL A 53 6.10 -5.72 -7.16
C VAL A 53 6.76 -7.01 -7.63
N ALA A 54 7.29 -7.78 -6.70
CA ALA A 54 7.86 -9.10 -6.95
C ALA A 54 6.96 -10.16 -6.33
N ASP A 55 6.37 -11.00 -7.15
CA ASP A 55 5.57 -12.14 -6.68
C ASP A 55 6.50 -13.27 -6.24
N THR A 56 6.23 -13.84 -5.06
CA THR A 56 7.04 -14.90 -4.46
C THR A 56 6.35 -16.26 -4.41
N GLY A 57 5.12 -16.38 -4.88
CA GLY A 57 4.30 -17.58 -4.70
C GLY A 57 3.66 -17.69 -3.31
N TYR A 58 4.11 -16.93 -2.33
CA TYR A 58 3.49 -16.75 -1.00
C TYR A 58 2.81 -15.40 -0.85
N GLY A 59 2.99 -14.53 -1.83
CA GLY A 59 2.43 -13.21 -1.91
C GLY A 59 3.41 -12.19 -2.46
N PRO A 60 2.92 -11.00 -2.78
CA PRO A 60 3.73 -9.94 -3.35
C PRO A 60 4.70 -9.36 -2.31
N VAL A 61 5.86 -8.94 -2.79
CA VAL A 61 6.81 -8.12 -2.03
C VAL A 61 7.10 -6.86 -2.83
N GLN A 62 6.95 -5.71 -2.21
CA GLN A 62 7.32 -4.44 -2.81
C GLN A 62 8.08 -3.58 -1.82
N VAL A 63 9.18 -3.00 -2.27
CA VAL A 63 10.00 -2.11 -1.47
C VAL A 63 10.08 -0.72 -2.08
N GLN A 64 10.29 0.27 -1.23
CA GLN A 64 10.55 1.65 -1.61
C GLN A 64 11.83 2.11 -0.93
N LEU A 65 12.73 2.65 -1.72
CA LEU A 65 13.96 3.25 -1.23
C LEU A 65 13.75 4.74 -0.97
N VAL A 66 14.29 5.23 0.12
CA VAL A 66 14.49 6.66 0.32
C VAL A 66 15.98 6.94 0.14
N VAL A 67 16.27 7.78 -0.84
CA VAL A 67 17.64 8.10 -1.26
C VAL A 67 17.90 9.57 -1.03
N LYS A 68 19.03 9.88 -0.41
CA LYS A 68 19.55 11.23 -0.25
C LYS A 68 20.83 11.37 -1.07
N SER A 69 20.82 12.27 -2.05
CA SER A 69 21.86 12.35 -3.08
C SER A 69 21.97 11.01 -3.82
N THR A 70 22.99 10.22 -3.57
CA THR A 70 23.21 8.89 -4.17
C THR A 70 23.21 7.77 -3.14
N ARG A 71 22.83 8.07 -1.87
CA ARG A 71 22.91 7.11 -0.78
C ARG A 71 21.51 6.69 -0.31
N ILE A 72 21.31 5.40 -0.16
CA ILE A 72 20.11 4.83 0.45
C ILE A 72 20.15 5.16 1.95
N VAL A 73 19.16 5.91 2.44
CA VAL A 73 19.04 6.29 3.85
C VAL A 73 17.94 5.55 4.57
N LYS A 74 16.96 5.01 3.83
CA LYS A 74 15.86 4.23 4.39
C LYS A 74 15.29 3.26 3.37
N VAL A 75 14.73 2.16 3.84
CA VAL A 75 13.95 1.21 3.04
C VAL A 75 12.60 1.01 3.71
N ASN A 76 11.55 1.18 2.95
CA ASN A 76 10.18 0.91 3.37
C ASN A 76 9.67 -0.35 2.67
N ILE A 77 8.95 -1.19 3.40
CA ILE A 77 8.21 -2.32 2.82
C ILE A 77 6.80 -1.82 2.52
N LEU A 78 6.41 -1.82 1.25
CA LEU A 78 5.07 -1.41 0.82
C LEU A 78 4.12 -2.58 0.78
N GLU A 79 4.60 -3.75 0.32
CA GLU A 79 3.83 -4.99 0.30
C GLU A 79 4.69 -6.13 0.82
N GLN A 80 4.05 -7.04 1.54
CA GLN A 80 4.68 -8.25 2.09
C GLN A 80 3.71 -9.44 1.99
N PRO A 81 4.22 -10.68 1.91
CA PRO A 81 3.38 -11.86 1.99
C PRO A 81 2.55 -11.84 3.27
N SER A 82 1.24 -12.00 3.11
CA SER A 82 0.27 -11.95 4.22
C SER A 82 -0.84 -12.99 4.06
N SER A 83 -0.62 -13.99 3.22
CA SER A 83 -1.61 -15.04 2.95
C SER A 83 -1.90 -15.89 4.17
N THR A 84 -0.91 -16.06 5.03
CA THR A 84 -1.02 -16.78 6.30
C THR A 84 -0.34 -15.98 7.42
N GLU A 85 -0.72 -16.28 8.66
CA GLU A 85 -0.05 -15.71 9.84
C GLU A 85 1.43 -16.10 9.90
N HIS A 86 1.74 -17.29 9.41
CA HIS A 86 3.13 -17.76 9.30
C HIS A 86 3.96 -16.91 8.34
N ASP A 87 3.40 -16.50 7.19
CA ASP A 87 4.07 -15.63 6.23
C ASP A 87 4.38 -14.26 6.85
N LEU A 88 3.43 -13.72 7.64
CA LEU A 88 3.63 -12.48 8.37
C LEU A 88 4.77 -12.57 9.39
N GLN A 89 4.85 -13.67 10.13
CA GLN A 89 5.94 -13.91 11.10
C GLN A 89 7.29 -14.01 10.40
N ILE A 90 7.37 -14.72 9.27
CA ILE A 90 8.58 -14.79 8.44
C ILE A 90 9.01 -13.38 8.01
N GLY A 91 8.10 -12.58 7.51
CA GLY A 91 8.37 -11.19 7.11
C GLY A 91 8.91 -10.34 8.27
N GLN A 92 8.28 -10.43 9.44
CA GLN A 92 8.71 -9.69 10.64
C GLN A 92 10.14 -10.03 11.09
N LEU A 93 10.59 -11.23 10.85
CA LEU A 93 11.96 -11.67 11.16
C LEU A 93 12.94 -11.30 10.03
N ALA A 94 12.53 -11.46 8.78
CA ALA A 94 13.42 -11.32 7.63
C ALA A 94 13.64 -9.85 7.22
N PHE A 95 12.59 -9.03 7.17
CA PHE A 95 12.71 -7.66 6.64
C PHE A 95 13.66 -6.76 7.43
N PRO A 96 13.67 -6.73 8.77
CA PRO A 96 14.63 -5.90 9.51
C PRO A 96 16.09 -6.24 9.15
N ARG A 97 16.36 -7.53 8.95
CA ARG A 97 17.68 -8.02 8.58
C ARG A 97 18.05 -7.62 7.16
N LEU A 98 17.16 -7.84 6.20
CA LEU A 98 17.36 -7.45 4.80
C LEU A 98 17.54 -5.94 4.65
N ILE A 99 16.78 -5.14 5.39
CA ILE A 99 16.90 -3.67 5.40
C ILE A 99 18.26 -3.26 5.94
N SER A 100 18.70 -3.85 7.04
CA SER A 100 20.03 -3.56 7.63
C SER A 100 21.16 -3.88 6.65
N GLU A 101 21.10 -5.02 5.99
CA GLU A 101 22.07 -5.43 4.98
C GLU A 101 22.05 -4.52 3.75
N THR A 102 20.86 -4.10 3.30
CA THR A 102 20.70 -3.13 2.20
C THR A 102 21.36 -1.80 2.53
N LEU A 103 21.16 -1.28 3.73
CA LEU A 103 21.77 -0.03 4.17
C LEU A 103 23.29 -0.14 4.31
N ALA A 104 23.80 -1.30 4.74
CA ALA A 104 25.22 -1.56 4.83
C ALA A 104 25.86 -1.73 3.45
N ALA A 105 25.25 -2.52 2.56
CA ALA A 105 25.75 -2.79 1.22
C ALA A 105 25.49 -1.65 0.22
N GLN A 106 24.53 -0.77 0.50
CA GLN A 106 24.09 0.29 -0.40
C GLN A 106 23.68 -0.24 -1.80
N GLY A 107 23.03 -1.40 -1.83
CA GLY A 107 22.64 -2.07 -3.07
C GLY A 107 21.89 -3.36 -2.82
N ALA A 108 21.61 -4.11 -3.90
CA ALA A 108 20.86 -5.36 -3.87
C ALA A 108 21.74 -6.61 -3.70
N ARG A 109 23.04 -6.45 -3.50
CA ARG A 109 23.98 -7.57 -3.24
C ARG A 109 23.97 -7.89 -1.76
N ILE A 110 22.92 -8.52 -1.31
CA ILE A 110 22.70 -8.92 0.07
C ILE A 110 22.36 -10.42 0.13
N ASP A 111 22.57 -11.03 1.27
CA ASP A 111 22.27 -12.44 1.46
C ASP A 111 20.76 -12.68 1.75
N THR A 112 20.30 -13.86 1.40
CA THR A 112 18.96 -14.31 1.78
C THR A 112 18.93 -14.72 3.25
N VAL A 113 17.81 -14.42 3.92
CA VAL A 113 17.61 -14.85 5.30
C VAL A 113 17.23 -16.33 5.33
N SER A 114 17.96 -17.12 6.11
CA SER A 114 17.67 -18.54 6.29
C SER A 114 16.25 -18.75 6.84
N GLY A 115 15.48 -19.63 6.20
CA GLY A 115 14.08 -19.84 6.52
C GLY A 115 13.10 -18.86 5.86
N ALA A 116 13.59 -17.85 5.17
CA ALA A 116 12.81 -16.84 4.45
C ALA A 116 13.31 -16.62 3.01
N THR A 117 13.75 -17.67 2.35
CA THR A 117 14.40 -17.60 1.03
C THR A 117 13.51 -16.98 -0.03
N TYR A 118 12.23 -17.33 -0.09
CA TYR A 118 11.28 -16.78 -1.06
C TYR A 118 10.99 -15.30 -0.81
N THR A 119 10.72 -14.94 0.44
CA THR A 119 10.51 -13.54 0.86
C THR A 119 11.74 -12.69 0.60
N SER A 120 12.92 -13.19 0.90
CA SER A 120 14.21 -12.54 0.61
C SER A 120 14.43 -12.37 -0.88
N GLY A 121 14.12 -13.38 -1.69
CA GLY A 121 14.21 -13.30 -3.14
C GLY A 121 13.29 -12.25 -3.75
N GLY A 122 12.05 -12.16 -3.26
CA GLY A 122 11.10 -11.11 -3.64
C GLY A 122 11.59 -9.72 -3.26
N TYR A 123 12.08 -9.56 -2.05
CA TYR A 123 12.69 -8.32 -1.56
C TYR A 123 13.86 -7.87 -2.45
N ILE A 124 14.80 -8.76 -2.75
CA ILE A 124 15.98 -8.46 -3.59
C ILE A 124 15.56 -8.06 -5.02
N LYS A 125 14.56 -8.74 -5.60
CA LYS A 125 14.04 -8.38 -6.94
C LYS A 125 13.41 -7.01 -6.96
N SER A 126 12.56 -6.69 -5.98
CA SER A 126 11.95 -5.37 -5.86
C SER A 126 12.98 -4.29 -5.58
N LEU A 127 13.94 -4.57 -4.72
CA LEU A 127 15.07 -3.69 -4.41
C LEU A 127 15.91 -3.39 -5.66
N GLN A 128 16.26 -4.41 -6.44
CA GLN A 128 17.01 -4.24 -7.67
C GLN A 128 16.27 -3.34 -8.67
N SER A 129 14.97 -3.56 -8.82
CA SER A 129 14.18 -2.70 -9.72
C SER A 129 14.11 -1.24 -9.25
N ALA A 130 14.07 -1.00 -7.95
CA ALA A 130 14.13 0.36 -7.41
C ALA A 130 15.48 1.03 -7.70
N LEU A 131 16.58 0.28 -7.57
CA LEU A 131 17.92 0.76 -7.90
C LEU A 131 18.03 1.09 -9.41
N ASP A 132 17.50 0.24 -10.27
CA ASP A 132 17.51 0.44 -11.73
C ASP A 132 16.66 1.65 -12.14
N ASN A 133 15.63 1.99 -11.37
CA ASN A 133 14.74 3.10 -11.65
C ASN A 133 15.25 4.47 -11.20
N GLY A 134 16.24 4.54 -10.34
CA GLY A 134 16.56 5.87 -9.85
C GLY A 134 17.80 6.09 -8.98
N VAL A 135 18.70 5.16 -8.89
CA VAL A 135 19.97 5.35 -8.16
C VAL A 135 21.15 5.46 -9.13
#